data_f8db1013d905f27f53c5e5ee28d8c746
#
_entry.id   f8db1013d905f27f53c5e5ee28d8c746
#
_cell.length_a   1.000
_cell.length_b   1.000
_cell.length_c   1.000
_cell.angle_alpha   90.00
_cell.angle_beta   90.00
_cell.angle_gamma   90.00
#
_symmetry.space_group_name_H-M   'P 1'
#
loop_
_entity.id
_entity.type
_entity.pdbx_description
1 polymer ?
#
loop_
_entity_poly.entity_id
_entity_poly.type
_entity_poly.pdbx_seq_one_letter_code
_entity_poly.pdbx_strand_id
1 'polypeptide(L)'
;MAVDFAKTVAPFLRIGYGRYAKGQSAYNAAVSYILLHAMTGSSDNIRLDYRKLLVARGNLVAATGAAVEVTTGKADFSWTDNSGMGDASPDDQVLLLVYNKTRKEAVYSTSAGSRADASAELALPADWEEEPLAVYLAFCNPSDGYASNSVCLQDDADNTEPEPGGGSGETGGETGGGEDPLG
;
A
#
# COMPACT_ATOMS: atom_id res chain seq x y z
N MET A 1 -6.01 10.54 8.94
CA MET A 1 -5.53 9.84 7.72
C MET A 1 -4.21 9.09 7.98
N ALA A 2 -3.01 9.72 7.95
CA ALA A 2 -1.74 9.01 8.21
C ALA A 2 -1.67 8.35 9.59
N VAL A 3 -2.07 9.07 10.63
CA VAL A 3 -2.12 8.59 12.01
C VAL A 3 -3.16 7.48 12.18
N ASP A 4 -4.31 7.56 11.53
CA ASP A 4 -5.37 6.55 11.62
C ASP A 4 -4.91 5.25 10.97
N PHE A 5 -4.32 5.33 9.77
CA PHE A 5 -3.68 4.17 9.14
C PHE A 5 -2.64 3.54 10.07
N ALA A 6 -1.69 4.34 10.57
CA ALA A 6 -0.63 3.85 11.44
C ALA A 6 -1.17 3.22 12.74
N LYS A 7 -2.27 3.73 13.30
CA LYS A 7 -2.93 3.12 14.47
C LYS A 7 -3.48 1.74 14.15
N THR A 8 -4.16 1.61 13.00
CA THR A 8 -4.76 0.33 12.57
C THR A 8 -3.70 -0.76 12.42
N VAL A 9 -2.50 -0.41 11.92
CA VAL A 9 -1.42 -1.37 11.67
C VAL A 9 -0.26 -1.28 12.68
N ALA A 10 -0.47 -0.64 13.83
CA ALA A 10 0.58 -0.37 14.81
C ALA A 10 1.37 -1.62 15.27
N PRO A 11 0.76 -2.79 15.53
CA PRO A 11 1.52 -3.98 15.89
C PRO A 11 2.46 -4.46 14.78
N PHE A 12 2.04 -4.35 13.51
CA PHE A 12 2.87 -4.66 12.35
C PHE A 12 4.05 -3.68 12.23
N LEU A 13 3.79 -2.38 12.39
CA LEU A 13 4.82 -1.34 12.33
C LEU A 13 5.90 -1.51 13.40
N ARG A 14 5.55 -2.06 14.57
CA ARG A 14 6.52 -2.36 15.63
C ARG A 14 7.58 -3.38 15.19
N ILE A 15 7.19 -4.32 14.36
CA ILE A 15 8.11 -5.30 13.76
C ILE A 15 8.83 -4.65 12.57
N GLY A 16 8.08 -4.11 11.62
CA GLY A 16 8.60 -3.58 10.36
C GLY A 16 9.59 -2.41 10.51
N TYR A 17 9.45 -1.60 11.57
CA TYR A 17 10.33 -0.47 11.88
C TYR A 17 11.21 -0.70 13.12
N GLY A 18 11.11 -1.86 13.75
CA GLY A 18 11.71 -2.10 15.06
C GLY A 18 13.20 -1.79 15.16
N ARG A 19 13.98 -2.16 14.16
CA ARG A 19 15.43 -1.90 14.10
C ARG A 19 15.82 -0.63 13.37
N TYR A 20 14.90 -0.09 12.56
CA TYR A 20 15.12 1.16 11.85
C TYR A 20 14.98 2.39 12.74
N ALA A 21 14.07 2.35 13.71
CA ALA A 21 13.78 3.45 14.60
C ALA A 21 14.92 3.65 15.63
N LYS A 22 15.74 4.68 15.41
CA LYS A 22 16.79 5.08 16.33
C LYS A 22 16.35 6.33 17.11
N GLY A 23 16.37 6.25 18.45
CA GLY A 23 16.03 7.38 19.32
C GLY A 23 14.53 7.75 19.35
N GLN A 24 13.67 6.94 18.75
CA GLN A 24 12.21 7.09 18.77
C GLN A 24 11.52 5.73 18.69
N SER A 25 10.20 5.68 18.92
CA SER A 25 9.47 4.42 18.77
C SER A 25 9.32 4.05 17.27
N ALA A 26 9.17 2.74 16.99
CA ALA A 26 8.90 2.24 15.64
C ALA A 26 7.66 2.91 15.04
N TYR A 27 6.61 3.09 15.84
CA TYR A 27 5.39 3.79 15.45
C TYR A 27 5.66 5.25 15.03
N ASN A 28 6.39 6.01 15.82
CA ASN A 28 6.71 7.40 15.50
C ASN A 28 7.59 7.50 14.25
N ALA A 29 8.54 6.59 14.07
CA ALA A 29 9.36 6.52 12.86
C ALA A 29 8.51 6.25 11.61
N ALA A 30 7.53 5.33 11.71
CA ALA A 30 6.61 5.04 10.62
C ALA A 30 5.69 6.23 10.30
N VAL A 31 5.08 6.85 11.30
CA VAL A 31 4.23 8.04 11.11
C VAL A 31 5.03 9.17 10.47
N SER A 32 6.25 9.41 10.93
CA SER A 32 7.13 10.43 10.36
C SER A 32 7.44 10.17 8.88
N TYR A 33 7.73 8.90 8.53
CA TYR A 33 7.95 8.51 7.14
C TYR A 33 6.71 8.76 6.27
N ILE A 34 5.54 8.32 6.74
CA ILE A 34 4.26 8.49 6.02
C ILE A 34 3.99 9.96 5.73
N LEU A 35 4.12 10.82 6.74
CA LEU A 35 3.88 12.25 6.61
C LEU A 35 4.84 12.93 5.61
N LEU A 36 6.09 12.48 5.55
CA LEU A 36 7.11 13.08 4.70
C LEU A 36 7.09 12.54 3.26
N HIS A 37 6.67 11.29 3.04
CA HIS A 37 6.90 10.61 1.77
C HIS A 37 5.64 10.03 1.11
N ALA A 38 4.60 9.75 1.87
CA ALA A 38 3.40 9.06 1.40
C ALA A 38 2.13 9.92 1.46
N MET A 39 2.28 11.24 1.59
CA MET A 39 1.16 12.18 1.46
C MET A 39 1.19 12.78 0.05
N THR A 40 0.04 12.88 -0.59
CA THR A 40 -0.12 13.45 -1.93
C THR A 40 -1.37 14.35 -1.98
N GLY A 41 -1.48 15.17 -3.01
CA GLY A 41 -2.59 16.09 -3.19
C GLY A 41 -2.27 17.55 -2.84
N SER A 42 -3.23 18.43 -3.02
CA SER A 42 -3.18 19.86 -2.64
C SER A 42 -3.92 20.10 -1.33
N SER A 43 -3.81 21.33 -0.80
CA SER A 43 -4.34 21.71 0.53
C SER A 43 -5.78 21.25 0.82
N ASP A 44 -6.63 21.15 -0.20
CA ASP A 44 -8.04 20.80 -0.04
C ASP A 44 -8.35 19.31 -0.33
N ASN A 45 -7.36 18.57 -0.83
CA ASN A 45 -7.51 17.15 -1.17
C ASN A 45 -6.22 16.37 -0.86
N ILE A 46 -5.81 16.38 0.41
CA ILE A 46 -4.65 15.62 0.87
C ILE A 46 -5.09 14.16 1.11
N ARG A 47 -4.34 13.22 0.54
CA ARG A 47 -4.58 11.78 0.65
C ARG A 47 -3.31 10.98 0.86
N LEU A 48 -3.44 9.71 1.27
CA LEU A 48 -2.33 8.77 1.33
C LEU A 48 -2.02 8.24 -0.07
N ASP A 49 -0.74 8.20 -0.41
CA ASP A 49 -0.21 7.46 -1.56
C ASP A 49 0.27 6.10 -1.05
N TYR A 50 -0.58 5.09 -1.19
CA TYR A 50 -0.32 3.75 -0.68
C TYR A 50 0.89 3.08 -1.37
N ARG A 51 1.22 3.47 -2.61
CA ARG A 51 2.40 2.95 -3.32
C ARG A 51 3.72 3.47 -2.75
N LYS A 52 3.71 4.67 -2.20
CA LYS A 52 4.88 5.28 -1.54
C LYS A 52 4.97 4.94 -0.07
N LEU A 53 3.93 4.32 0.48
CA LEU A 53 3.87 3.97 1.88
C LEU A 53 4.77 2.78 2.17
N LEU A 54 5.61 2.88 3.21
CA LEU A 54 6.36 1.75 3.74
C LEU A 54 5.74 1.31 5.07
N VAL A 55 5.34 0.05 5.14
CA VAL A 55 4.86 -0.58 6.38
C VAL A 55 5.98 -1.35 7.12
N ALA A 56 7.08 -1.59 6.42
CA ALA A 56 8.35 -2.07 6.98
C ALA A 56 9.49 -1.31 6.33
N ARG A 57 10.55 -1.05 7.08
CA ARG A 57 11.70 -0.28 6.61
C ARG A 57 13.01 -0.78 7.21
N GLY A 58 13.99 -0.99 6.34
CA GLY A 58 15.32 -1.43 6.73
C GLY A 58 16.19 -1.77 5.53
N ASN A 59 17.39 -2.28 5.80
CA ASN A 59 18.40 -2.56 4.79
C ASN A 59 18.46 -4.04 4.37
N LEU A 60 17.67 -4.93 5.01
CA LEU A 60 17.57 -6.31 4.57
C LEU A 60 17.09 -6.34 3.09
N VAL A 61 17.61 -7.28 2.32
CA VAL A 61 17.24 -7.40 0.89
C VAL A 61 15.72 -7.56 0.75
N ALA A 62 15.11 -6.69 -0.05
CA ALA A 62 13.67 -6.69 -0.28
C ALA A 62 13.22 -7.84 -1.20
N ALA A 63 11.91 -8.07 -1.24
CA ALA A 63 11.30 -9.03 -2.15
C ALA A 63 11.48 -8.61 -3.61
N THR A 64 11.75 -9.59 -4.47
CA THR A 64 11.82 -9.45 -5.93
C THR A 64 10.82 -10.39 -6.60
N GLY A 65 10.28 -9.97 -7.76
CA GLY A 65 9.29 -10.77 -8.48
C GLY A 65 8.02 -11.05 -7.67
N ALA A 66 7.70 -10.20 -6.70
CA ALA A 66 6.58 -10.41 -5.80
C ALA A 66 5.24 -10.05 -6.46
N ALA A 67 4.23 -10.87 -6.20
CA ALA A 67 2.87 -10.69 -6.69
C ALA A 67 1.85 -11.17 -5.64
N VAL A 68 0.62 -10.72 -5.78
CA VAL A 68 -0.51 -11.17 -4.96
C VAL A 68 -1.72 -11.42 -5.86
N GLU A 69 -2.50 -12.44 -5.51
CA GLU A 69 -3.82 -12.71 -6.06
C GLU A 69 -4.82 -12.74 -4.90
N VAL A 70 -5.78 -11.83 -4.91
CA VAL A 70 -6.85 -11.76 -3.91
C VAL A 70 -8.07 -12.48 -4.47
N THR A 71 -8.59 -13.43 -3.71
CA THR A 71 -9.80 -14.17 -4.01
C THR A 71 -10.73 -14.17 -2.79
N THR A 72 -11.92 -14.76 -2.93
CA THR A 72 -12.87 -14.86 -1.81
C THR A 72 -12.22 -15.54 -0.61
N GLY A 73 -12.04 -14.79 0.48
CA GLY A 73 -11.57 -15.31 1.77
C GLY A 73 -10.05 -15.43 1.92
N LYS A 74 -9.23 -15.04 0.91
CA LYS A 74 -7.77 -15.13 1.02
C LYS A 74 -7.01 -14.24 0.05
N ALA A 75 -5.74 -14.01 0.36
CA ALA A 75 -4.74 -13.48 -0.53
C ALA A 75 -3.58 -14.47 -0.67
N ASP A 76 -3.28 -14.87 -1.89
CA ASP A 76 -2.18 -15.75 -2.25
C ASP A 76 -0.99 -14.90 -2.71
N PHE A 77 0.13 -14.99 -2.00
CA PHE A 77 1.35 -14.24 -2.27
C PHE A 77 2.40 -15.15 -2.91
N SER A 78 3.17 -14.61 -3.81
CA SER A 78 4.34 -15.27 -4.41
C SER A 78 5.49 -14.30 -4.57
N TRP A 79 6.72 -14.79 -4.58
CA TRP A 79 7.93 -14.00 -4.80
C TRP A 79 9.07 -14.90 -5.32
N THR A 80 10.13 -14.28 -5.79
CA THR A 80 11.34 -15.02 -6.15
C THR A 80 12.17 -15.27 -4.89
N ASP A 81 12.58 -16.51 -4.65
CA ASP A 81 13.58 -16.82 -3.62
C ASP A 81 14.92 -16.22 -4.02
N ASN A 82 15.28 -15.13 -3.37
CA ASN A 82 16.56 -14.44 -3.56
C ASN A 82 17.51 -14.63 -2.36
N SER A 83 17.35 -15.74 -1.63
CA SER A 83 18.25 -16.14 -0.55
C SER A 83 19.69 -16.22 -1.03
N GLY A 84 20.64 -15.76 -0.21
CA GLY A 84 22.04 -15.67 -0.55
C GLY A 84 22.46 -14.41 -1.30
N MET A 85 21.52 -13.55 -1.68
CA MET A 85 21.82 -12.22 -2.20
C MET A 85 22.02 -11.25 -1.03
N GLY A 86 23.22 -10.65 -0.93
CA GLY A 86 23.55 -9.76 0.19
C GLY A 86 23.35 -10.45 1.54
N ASP A 87 22.50 -9.89 2.39
CA ASP A 87 22.14 -10.39 3.71
C ASP A 87 20.84 -11.24 3.73
N ALA A 88 20.27 -11.54 2.56
CA ALA A 88 19.05 -12.33 2.45
C ALA A 88 19.29 -13.77 2.91
N SER A 89 18.56 -14.19 3.95
CA SER A 89 18.58 -15.56 4.48
C SER A 89 17.33 -16.34 4.02
N PRO A 90 17.47 -17.65 3.75
CA PRO A 90 16.30 -18.49 3.46
C PRO A 90 15.28 -18.51 4.62
N ASP A 91 15.74 -18.29 5.85
CA ASP A 91 14.93 -18.31 7.06
C ASP A 91 14.30 -16.95 7.41
N ASP A 92 14.54 -15.90 6.61
CA ASP A 92 13.90 -14.60 6.84
C ASP A 92 12.38 -14.75 6.85
N GLN A 93 11.74 -14.25 7.89
CA GLN A 93 10.29 -14.34 8.06
C GLN A 93 9.56 -13.42 7.09
N VAL A 94 8.45 -13.91 6.58
CA VAL A 94 7.57 -13.17 5.68
C VAL A 94 6.57 -12.35 6.48
N LEU A 95 6.54 -11.05 6.21
CA LEU A 95 5.60 -10.08 6.76
C LEU A 95 4.57 -9.75 5.69
N LEU A 96 3.30 -10.03 5.93
CA LEU A 96 2.20 -9.75 5.00
C LEU A 96 1.19 -8.80 5.64
N LEU A 97 0.71 -7.83 4.88
CA LEU A 97 -0.32 -6.89 5.29
C LEU A 97 -1.30 -6.63 4.15
N VAL A 98 -2.59 -6.76 4.43
CA VAL A 98 -3.69 -6.32 3.56
C VAL A 98 -4.49 -5.27 4.32
N TYR A 99 -4.60 -4.08 3.75
CA TYR A 99 -5.36 -2.97 4.30
C TYR A 99 -6.59 -2.68 3.44
N ASN A 100 -7.77 -2.71 4.05
CA ASN A 100 -9.03 -2.33 3.41
C ASN A 100 -9.22 -0.82 3.55
N LYS A 101 -9.21 -0.11 2.45
CA LYS A 101 -9.26 1.35 2.42
C LYS A 101 -10.63 1.91 2.80
N THR A 102 -11.71 1.21 2.43
CA THR A 102 -13.08 1.60 2.76
C THR A 102 -13.36 1.46 4.25
N ARG A 103 -13.03 0.29 4.80
CA ARG A 103 -13.31 -0.05 6.21
C ARG A 103 -12.27 0.51 7.17
N LYS A 104 -11.08 0.86 6.66
CA LYS A 104 -9.91 1.26 7.46
C LYS A 104 -9.50 0.20 8.46
N GLU A 105 -9.53 -1.05 8.00
CA GLU A 105 -9.19 -2.26 8.73
C GLU A 105 -8.00 -2.95 8.07
N ALA A 106 -7.28 -3.76 8.83
CA ALA A 106 -6.15 -4.51 8.31
C ALA A 106 -6.15 -5.96 8.79
N VAL A 107 -5.74 -6.86 7.90
CA VAL A 107 -5.36 -8.23 8.23
C VAL A 107 -3.88 -8.38 7.92
N TYR A 108 -3.12 -8.98 8.82
CA TYR A 108 -1.68 -9.15 8.64
C TYR A 108 -1.16 -10.40 9.35
N SER A 109 0.02 -10.84 8.90
CA SER A 109 0.84 -11.83 9.59
C SER A 109 2.29 -11.36 9.64
N THR A 110 2.96 -11.55 10.77
CA THR A 110 4.40 -11.28 10.95
C THR A 110 5.26 -12.53 10.90
N SER A 111 4.65 -13.67 10.57
CA SER A 111 5.29 -14.99 10.47
C SER A 111 4.54 -15.89 9.49
N ALA A 112 4.24 -15.36 8.30
CA ALA A 112 3.45 -16.08 7.28
C ALA A 112 4.20 -17.22 6.59
N GLY A 113 5.51 -17.30 6.77
CA GLY A 113 6.40 -18.28 6.18
C GLY A 113 7.83 -17.77 6.16
N SER A 114 8.69 -18.44 5.39
CA SER A 114 10.08 -18.06 5.18
C SER A 114 10.33 -17.55 3.75
N ARG A 115 11.42 -16.81 3.55
CA ARG A 115 11.84 -16.33 2.24
C ARG A 115 11.95 -17.47 1.22
N ALA A 116 12.52 -18.59 1.62
CA ALA A 116 12.73 -19.76 0.77
C ALA A 116 11.43 -20.47 0.34
N ASP A 117 10.31 -20.25 1.04
CA ASP A 117 9.03 -20.84 0.65
C ASP A 117 8.49 -20.27 -0.66
N ALA A 118 8.95 -19.09 -1.07
CA ALA A 118 8.57 -18.39 -2.30
C ALA A 118 7.05 -18.13 -2.48
N SER A 119 6.23 -18.53 -1.51
CA SER A 119 4.79 -18.31 -1.48
C SER A 119 4.25 -18.35 -0.06
N ALA A 120 3.13 -17.67 0.18
CA ALA A 120 2.38 -17.72 1.42
C ALA A 120 0.94 -17.31 1.18
N GLU A 121 0.04 -17.73 2.09
CA GLU A 121 -1.37 -17.38 2.07
C GLU A 121 -1.72 -16.57 3.32
N LEU A 122 -2.60 -15.58 3.15
CA LEU A 122 -3.19 -14.83 4.24
C LEU A 122 -4.71 -14.91 4.13
N ALA A 123 -5.36 -15.47 5.17
CA ALA A 123 -6.83 -15.52 5.22
C ALA A 123 -7.41 -14.11 5.37
N LEU A 124 -8.44 -13.79 4.58
CA LEU A 124 -9.15 -12.52 4.58
C LEU A 124 -10.63 -12.73 4.86
N PRO A 125 -11.35 -11.70 5.35
CA PRO A 125 -12.81 -11.71 5.30
C PRO A 125 -13.32 -11.93 3.87
N ALA A 126 -14.33 -12.78 3.68
CA ALA A 126 -14.82 -13.16 2.36
C ALA A 126 -15.40 -11.99 1.56
N ASP A 127 -15.85 -10.95 2.25
CA ASP A 127 -16.46 -9.75 1.69
C ASP A 127 -15.43 -8.65 1.35
N TRP A 128 -14.12 -8.95 1.40
CA TRP A 128 -13.05 -8.02 1.03
C TRP A 128 -12.63 -8.11 -0.44
N GLU A 129 -13.02 -9.15 -1.15
CA GLU A 129 -12.59 -9.38 -2.55
C GLU A 129 -12.94 -8.22 -3.49
N GLU A 130 -14.11 -7.62 -3.30
CA GLU A 130 -14.60 -6.49 -4.11
C GLU A 130 -14.28 -5.10 -3.51
N GLU A 131 -13.57 -5.07 -2.39
CA GLU A 131 -13.22 -3.83 -1.71
C GLU A 131 -11.85 -3.30 -2.19
N PRO A 132 -11.63 -1.98 -2.19
CA PRO A 132 -10.33 -1.41 -2.53
C PRO A 132 -9.29 -1.74 -1.46
N LEU A 133 -8.25 -2.45 -1.86
CA LEU A 133 -7.20 -2.94 -0.97
C LEU A 133 -5.85 -2.27 -1.28
N ALA A 134 -5.02 -2.18 -0.25
CA ALA A 134 -3.58 -1.95 -0.36
C ALA A 134 -2.85 -3.14 0.27
N VAL A 135 -1.93 -3.76 -0.48
CA VAL A 135 -1.31 -5.04 -0.11
C VAL A 135 0.21 -4.90 -0.10
N TYR A 136 0.84 -5.38 0.97
CA TYR A 136 2.27 -5.26 1.20
C TYR A 136 2.92 -6.56 1.60
N LEU A 137 4.16 -6.73 1.17
CA LEU A 137 5.05 -7.81 1.56
C LEU A 137 6.39 -7.25 1.99
N ALA A 138 6.97 -7.80 3.05
CA ALA A 138 8.33 -7.52 3.50
C ALA A 138 8.95 -8.76 4.12
N PHE A 139 10.24 -8.70 4.41
CA PHE A 139 10.97 -9.72 5.14
C PHE A 139 11.55 -9.17 6.44
N CYS A 140 11.72 -10.03 7.43
CA CYS A 140 12.37 -9.72 8.69
C CYS A 140 13.28 -10.87 9.09
N ASN A 141 14.55 -10.57 9.41
CA ASN A 141 15.46 -11.57 9.92
C ASN A 141 15.04 -11.94 11.37
N PRO A 142 14.75 -13.23 11.65
CA PRO A 142 14.25 -13.64 12.96
C PRO A 142 15.29 -13.56 14.08
N SER A 143 16.59 -13.54 13.74
CA SER A 143 17.67 -13.56 14.71
C SER A 143 17.99 -12.17 15.26
N ASP A 144 17.98 -11.13 14.42
CA ASP A 144 18.37 -9.78 14.79
C ASP A 144 17.23 -8.74 14.65
N GLY A 145 16.12 -9.13 14.00
CA GLY A 145 14.95 -8.29 13.83
C GLY A 145 15.09 -7.19 12.76
N TYR A 146 16.14 -7.21 11.93
CA TYR A 146 16.25 -6.29 10.80
C TYR A 146 15.22 -6.62 9.73
N ALA A 147 14.52 -5.62 9.26
CA ALA A 147 13.51 -5.74 8.21
C ALA A 147 14.01 -5.22 6.86
N SER A 148 13.38 -5.67 5.80
CA SER A 148 13.47 -5.07 4.49
C SER A 148 12.50 -3.90 4.35
N ASN A 149 12.68 -3.07 3.33
CA ASN A 149 11.60 -2.21 2.88
C ASN A 149 10.43 -3.07 2.40
N SER A 150 9.21 -2.66 2.72
CA SER A 150 8.02 -3.30 2.18
C SER A 150 7.85 -2.97 0.70
N VAL A 151 7.26 -3.91 -0.05
CA VAL A 151 6.84 -3.74 -1.43
C VAL A 151 5.32 -3.66 -1.46
N CYS A 152 4.77 -2.64 -2.12
CA CYS A 152 3.34 -2.54 -2.39
C CYS A 152 3.02 -3.40 -3.62
N LEU A 153 2.22 -4.45 -3.44
CA LEU A 153 1.87 -5.41 -4.49
C LEU A 153 0.57 -5.06 -5.20
N GLN A 154 -0.34 -4.42 -4.47
CA GLN A 154 -1.64 -4.00 -4.95
C GLN A 154 -2.03 -2.68 -4.30
N ASP A 155 -2.62 -1.79 -5.07
CA ASP A 155 -3.13 -0.51 -4.63
C ASP A 155 -4.33 -0.14 -5.51
N ASP A 156 -5.51 -0.58 -5.08
CA ASP A 156 -6.75 -0.36 -5.80
C ASP A 156 -7.19 1.11 -5.69
N ALA A 157 -7.85 1.63 -6.72
CA ALA A 157 -8.41 2.98 -6.65
C ALA A 157 -9.47 3.06 -5.54
N ASP A 158 -9.44 4.14 -4.77
CA ASP A 158 -10.47 4.40 -3.78
C ASP A 158 -11.79 4.72 -4.49
N ASN A 159 -12.85 3.98 -4.19
CA ASN A 159 -14.20 4.25 -4.72
C ASN A 159 -14.77 5.62 -4.29
N THR A 160 -13.99 6.40 -3.54
CA THR A 160 -14.34 7.74 -3.04
C THR A 160 -13.69 8.88 -3.85
N GLU A 161 -12.95 8.59 -4.93
CA GLU A 161 -12.49 9.66 -5.81
C GLU A 161 -13.69 10.25 -6.55
N PRO A 162 -13.94 11.59 -6.45
CA PRO A 162 -14.87 12.23 -7.37
C PRO A 162 -14.32 12.07 -8.78
N GLU A 163 -15.11 11.49 -9.68
CA GLU A 163 -14.83 11.47 -11.11
C GLU A 163 -14.38 12.88 -11.52
N PRO A 164 -13.30 13.04 -12.29
CA PRO A 164 -12.94 14.32 -12.85
C PRO A 164 -14.12 14.76 -13.71
N GLY A 165 -14.82 15.81 -13.27
CA GLY A 165 -16.04 16.31 -13.87
C GLY A 165 -15.89 16.41 -15.37
N GLY A 166 -16.65 15.58 -16.08
CA GLY A 166 -16.83 15.67 -17.51
C GLY A 166 -17.50 17.01 -17.81
N GLY A 167 -16.70 18.01 -18.16
CA GLY A 167 -17.20 19.27 -18.72
C GLY A 167 -17.88 18.95 -20.05
N SER A 168 -19.19 18.78 -20.02
CA SER A 168 -20.01 18.85 -21.20
C SER A 168 -19.97 20.28 -21.74
N GLY A 169 -19.08 20.51 -22.70
CA GLY A 169 -19.11 21.71 -23.50
C GLY A 169 -20.38 21.69 -24.38
N GLU A 170 -21.39 22.39 -23.93
CA GLU A 170 -22.49 22.79 -24.78
C GLU A 170 -21.96 23.86 -25.75
N THR A 171 -21.70 23.45 -26.97
CA THR A 171 -21.57 24.37 -28.11
C THR A 171 -22.96 24.78 -28.55
N GLY A 172 -23.47 25.86 -27.98
CA GLY A 172 -24.59 26.58 -28.50
C GLY A 172 -24.17 27.31 -29.77
N GLY A 173 -24.44 26.69 -30.93
CA GLY A 173 -24.38 27.36 -32.19
C GLY A 173 -25.66 28.15 -32.40
N GLU A 174 -25.58 29.45 -32.35
CA GLU A 174 -26.66 30.33 -32.76
C GLU A 174 -26.28 31.02 -34.08
N THR A 175 -26.86 30.51 -35.15
CA THR A 175 -26.87 31.14 -36.47
C THR A 175 -27.93 32.22 -36.49
N GLY A 176 -27.55 33.46 -36.28
CA GLY A 176 -28.40 34.62 -36.54
C GLY A 176 -28.18 35.09 -37.96
N GLY A 177 -29.10 34.74 -38.86
CA GLY A 177 -29.21 35.39 -40.15
C GLY A 177 -29.84 36.77 -39.99
N GLY A 178 -29.13 37.80 -40.41
CA GLY A 178 -29.67 39.11 -40.59
C GLY A 178 -29.66 39.46 -42.07
N GLU A 179 -30.83 39.42 -42.65
CA GLU A 179 -31.07 39.98 -43.99
C GLU A 179 -31.09 41.50 -43.87
N ASP A 180 -30.35 42.14 -44.74
CA ASP A 180 -30.44 43.58 -44.99
C ASP A 180 -31.36 43.81 -46.18
N PRO A 181 -32.42 44.57 -46.02
CA PRO A 181 -33.16 45.04 -47.20
C PRO A 181 -32.94 46.54 -47.45
N LEU A 182 -32.39 46.83 -48.60
CA LEU A 182 -32.73 47.96 -49.44
C LEU A 182 -32.20 49.37 -49.09
N GLY A 183 -31.53 49.83 -50.06
CA GLY A 183 -31.56 51.19 -50.43
C GLY A 183 -30.95 51.33 -51.79
#